data_dcb9eee124c68b6265b84abbf2e784fc
#
_entry.id   dcb9eee124c68b6265b84abbf2e784fc
#
_cell.length_a   1.000
_cell.length_b   1.000
_cell.length_c   1.000
_cell.angle_alpha   90.00
_cell.angle_beta   90.00
_cell.angle_gamma   90.00
#
_symmetry.space_group_name_H-M   'P 1'
#
loop_
_entity.id
_entity.type
_entity.pdbx_description
1 polymer ?
#
loop_
_entity_poly.entity_id
_entity_poly.type
_entity_poly.pdbx_seq_one_letter_code
_entity_poly.pdbx_strand_id
1 'polypeptide(L)'
;MRIAFAGAGAISAYHLTGWKQSPGVEVVAICDAVLEKARARAIEFGVSRAYANFATMLDKEKPDAVDIVTPVETHAPLARIAADRGVHVMCQKPMAPTLAEAETLVRDVGDRVRFMVHENFRFRPQYVMAREWLEAGRVGDPTHACMTARSSGFLSLGGTTPFLLQRQPYLQAFPRLLIFEALIHHLDVLRFLLGPLMVVSAQVAKINQSLTGEDAASILLRGENGPICVLDGNFSAPGYPALPTDRLEISGDKGTLLFEGDRLSLVGGDEPPITFDPQQSYQAGFTGAIQAFVHGLRTGEPFPTDRLDNLETLKLMEFCYVAAGVPF
;
A
#
# COMPACT_ATOMS: atom_id res chain seq x y z
N MET A 1 10.19 -16.24 15.90
CA MET A 1 8.80 -15.87 15.57
C MET A 1 8.37 -16.69 14.37
N ARG A 2 7.23 -17.38 14.46
CA ARG A 2 6.68 -18.29 13.44
C ARG A 2 5.56 -17.56 12.69
N ILE A 3 5.67 -17.47 11.38
CA ILE A 3 4.72 -16.77 10.52
C ILE A 3 4.04 -17.77 9.60
N ALA A 4 2.71 -17.77 9.57
CA ALA A 4 1.94 -18.39 8.48
C ALA A 4 1.72 -17.36 7.38
N PHE A 5 1.61 -17.83 6.14
CA PHE A 5 1.45 -16.98 4.97
C PHE A 5 0.24 -17.40 4.14
N ALA A 6 -0.65 -16.49 3.80
CA ALA A 6 -1.85 -16.76 3.02
C ALA A 6 -1.87 -15.96 1.71
N GLY A 7 -2.00 -16.67 0.59
CA GLY A 7 -1.98 -16.13 -0.76
C GLY A 7 -0.66 -16.41 -1.49
N ALA A 8 -0.74 -17.03 -2.66
CA ALA A 8 0.43 -17.35 -3.50
C ALA A 8 0.38 -16.61 -4.86
N GLY A 9 -0.24 -15.41 -4.87
CA GLY A 9 -0.32 -14.52 -6.03
C GLY A 9 1.00 -13.81 -6.36
N ALA A 10 0.97 -12.90 -7.34
CA ALA A 10 2.17 -12.20 -7.82
C ALA A 10 2.90 -11.40 -6.72
N ILE A 11 2.14 -10.71 -5.86
CA ILE A 11 2.71 -9.86 -4.80
C ILE A 11 3.35 -10.67 -3.67
N SER A 12 2.95 -11.92 -3.48
CA SER A 12 3.48 -12.79 -2.40
C SER A 12 5.01 -12.95 -2.43
N ALA A 13 5.64 -12.88 -3.61
CA ALA A 13 7.09 -12.97 -3.73
C ALA A 13 7.82 -11.82 -3.01
N TYR A 14 7.30 -10.59 -3.12
CA TYR A 14 7.88 -9.42 -2.43
C TYR A 14 7.76 -9.54 -0.91
N HIS A 15 6.61 -10.01 -0.41
CA HIS A 15 6.39 -10.26 1.02
C HIS A 15 7.34 -11.35 1.52
N LEU A 16 7.38 -12.51 0.86
CA LEU A 16 8.24 -13.63 1.26
C LEU A 16 9.72 -13.25 1.22
N THR A 17 10.14 -12.41 0.26
CA THR A 17 11.49 -11.83 0.24
C THR A 17 11.74 -10.97 1.48
N GLY A 18 10.80 -10.10 1.86
CA GLY A 18 10.89 -9.29 3.08
C GLY A 18 10.94 -10.15 4.36
N TRP A 19 10.12 -11.19 4.45
CA TRP A 19 10.16 -12.13 5.56
C TRP A 19 11.50 -12.85 5.68
N LYS A 20 12.07 -13.30 4.54
CA LYS A 20 13.38 -13.95 4.50
C LYS A 20 14.52 -13.04 4.97
N GLN A 21 14.36 -11.72 4.79
CA GLN A 21 15.31 -10.69 5.24
C GLN A 21 15.11 -10.28 6.71
N SER A 22 14.10 -10.82 7.41
CA SER A 22 13.78 -10.46 8.79
C SER A 22 14.44 -11.40 9.80
N PRO A 23 15.44 -10.96 10.59
CA PRO A 23 16.17 -11.83 11.49
C PRO A 23 15.28 -12.46 12.58
N GLY A 24 15.49 -13.76 12.87
CA GLY A 24 14.76 -14.49 13.90
C GLY A 24 13.28 -14.73 13.60
N VAL A 25 12.90 -14.70 12.31
CA VAL A 25 11.57 -14.98 11.80
C VAL A 25 11.65 -16.20 10.87
N GLU A 26 10.64 -17.06 10.93
CA GLU A 26 10.50 -18.24 10.08
C GLU A 26 9.10 -18.27 9.48
N VAL A 27 9.00 -18.32 8.16
CA VAL A 27 7.74 -18.64 7.47
C VAL A 27 7.55 -20.16 7.50
N VAL A 28 6.60 -20.62 8.33
CA VAL A 28 6.43 -22.05 8.60
C VAL A 28 5.50 -22.76 7.63
N ALA A 29 4.59 -22.02 6.99
CA ALA A 29 3.63 -22.57 6.04
C ALA A 29 3.09 -21.52 5.08
N ILE A 30 2.69 -21.97 3.89
CA ILE A 30 1.99 -21.15 2.88
C ILE A 30 0.62 -21.79 2.60
N CYS A 31 -0.43 -20.94 2.54
CA CYS A 31 -1.79 -21.34 2.18
C CYS A 31 -2.27 -20.59 0.95
N ASP A 32 -2.91 -21.29 0.03
CA ASP A 32 -3.67 -20.69 -1.09
C ASP A 32 -4.86 -21.61 -1.39
N ALA A 33 -6.00 -21.06 -1.79
CA ALA A 33 -7.18 -21.84 -2.16
C ALA A 33 -6.87 -22.86 -3.27
N VAL A 34 -5.88 -22.57 -4.12
CA VAL A 34 -5.30 -23.48 -5.12
C VAL A 34 -4.02 -24.05 -4.53
N LEU A 35 -4.10 -25.29 -3.99
CA LEU A 35 -2.97 -25.95 -3.29
C LEU A 35 -1.68 -25.99 -4.11
N GLU A 36 -1.78 -26.17 -5.42
CA GLU A 36 -0.63 -26.20 -6.33
C GLU A 36 0.14 -24.86 -6.35
N LYS A 37 -0.57 -23.73 -6.25
CA LYS A 37 0.06 -22.41 -6.11
C LYS A 37 0.79 -22.29 -4.77
N ALA A 38 0.17 -22.74 -3.69
CA ALA A 38 0.82 -22.75 -2.37
C ALA A 38 2.09 -23.62 -2.37
N ARG A 39 2.03 -24.83 -2.98
CA ARG A 39 3.19 -25.73 -3.13
C ARG A 39 4.31 -25.12 -3.95
N ALA A 40 3.99 -24.55 -5.11
CA ALA A 40 4.97 -23.91 -5.97
C ALA A 40 5.69 -22.77 -5.24
N ARG A 41 4.94 -21.91 -4.55
CA ARG A 41 5.50 -20.81 -3.78
C ARG A 41 6.32 -21.30 -2.58
N ALA A 42 5.88 -22.36 -1.90
CA ALA A 42 6.61 -22.99 -0.80
C ALA A 42 7.97 -23.53 -1.26
N ILE A 43 8.02 -24.22 -2.41
CA ILE A 43 9.27 -24.71 -3.00
C ILE A 43 10.21 -23.55 -3.34
N GLU A 44 9.70 -22.50 -3.99
CA GLU A 44 10.48 -21.33 -4.41
C GLU A 44 11.17 -20.63 -3.22
N PHE A 45 10.48 -20.53 -2.08
CA PHE A 45 10.99 -19.84 -0.90
C PHE A 45 11.56 -20.76 0.18
N GLY A 46 11.59 -22.09 -0.03
CA GLY A 46 12.13 -23.06 0.92
C GLY A 46 11.23 -23.29 2.13
N VAL A 47 9.92 -23.06 2.01
CA VAL A 47 8.93 -23.32 3.05
C VAL A 47 8.45 -24.77 2.94
N SER A 48 8.49 -25.52 4.04
CA SER A 48 8.28 -26.97 4.01
C SER A 48 6.81 -27.39 3.89
N ARG A 49 5.85 -26.50 4.20
CA ARG A 49 4.44 -26.86 4.33
C ARG A 49 3.53 -25.98 3.50
N ALA A 50 2.59 -26.62 2.79
CA ALA A 50 1.59 -25.96 1.96
C ALA A 50 0.19 -26.47 2.32
N TYR A 51 -0.78 -25.56 2.36
CA TYR A 51 -2.17 -25.83 2.73
C TYR A 51 -3.13 -25.24 1.70
N ALA A 52 -4.30 -25.90 1.54
CA ALA A 52 -5.43 -25.34 0.80
C ALA A 52 -6.45 -24.66 1.71
N ASN A 53 -6.42 -24.94 3.01
CA ASN A 53 -7.38 -24.42 3.98
C ASN A 53 -6.66 -23.60 5.07
N PHE A 54 -7.05 -22.32 5.17
CA PHE A 54 -6.44 -21.36 6.07
C PHE A 54 -6.60 -21.73 7.56
N ALA A 55 -7.81 -22.09 7.98
CA ALA A 55 -8.07 -22.45 9.37
C ALA A 55 -7.26 -23.69 9.78
N THR A 56 -7.22 -24.71 8.91
CA THR A 56 -6.41 -25.93 9.13
C THR A 56 -4.93 -25.61 9.25
N MET A 57 -4.41 -24.66 8.44
CA MET A 57 -3.03 -24.20 8.54
C MET A 57 -2.76 -23.60 9.92
N LEU A 58 -3.60 -22.66 10.37
CA LEU A 58 -3.42 -22.03 11.69
C LEU A 58 -3.52 -23.04 12.84
N ASP A 59 -4.49 -23.96 12.77
CA ASP A 59 -4.70 -24.98 13.81
C ASP A 59 -3.51 -25.95 13.94
N LYS A 60 -2.88 -26.32 12.82
CA LYS A 60 -1.74 -27.25 12.79
C LYS A 60 -0.41 -26.57 13.11
N GLU A 61 -0.17 -25.38 12.54
CA GLU A 61 1.11 -24.71 12.66
C GLU A 61 1.24 -23.87 13.92
N LYS A 62 0.12 -23.40 14.48
CA LYS A 62 0.07 -22.51 15.66
C LYS A 62 1.10 -21.36 15.54
N PRO A 63 1.02 -20.55 14.48
CA PRO A 63 1.98 -19.46 14.25
C PRO A 63 1.74 -18.33 15.27
N ASP A 64 2.76 -17.52 15.49
CA ASP A 64 2.64 -16.26 16.27
C ASP A 64 1.81 -15.22 15.50
N ALA A 65 1.99 -15.17 14.19
CA ALA A 65 1.28 -14.23 13.30
C ALA A 65 1.04 -14.81 11.92
N VAL A 66 0.13 -14.18 11.17
CA VAL A 66 -0.15 -14.52 9.78
C VAL A 66 -0.05 -13.28 8.89
N ASP A 67 0.52 -13.44 7.70
CA ASP A 67 0.51 -12.46 6.63
C ASP A 67 -0.55 -12.84 5.60
N ILE A 68 -1.58 -11.99 5.43
CA ILE A 68 -2.72 -12.20 4.53
C ILE A 68 -2.50 -11.39 3.25
N VAL A 69 -2.21 -12.10 2.15
CA VAL A 69 -1.85 -11.54 0.83
C VAL A 69 -2.77 -12.14 -0.24
N THR A 70 -4.04 -12.16 0.06
CA THR A 70 -5.11 -12.76 -0.75
C THR A 70 -5.94 -11.66 -1.44
N PRO A 71 -6.95 -11.96 -2.27
CA PRO A 71 -7.89 -10.95 -2.77
C PRO A 71 -8.63 -10.23 -1.63
N VAL A 72 -8.90 -8.95 -1.83
CA VAL A 72 -9.41 -8.03 -0.78
C VAL A 72 -10.71 -8.51 -0.11
N GLU A 73 -11.59 -9.19 -0.86
CA GLU A 73 -12.86 -9.74 -0.35
C GLU A 73 -12.65 -10.79 0.74
N THR A 74 -11.46 -11.39 0.80
CA THR A 74 -11.12 -12.43 1.77
C THR A 74 -10.36 -11.88 2.99
N HIS A 75 -9.89 -10.65 2.97
CA HIS A 75 -9.08 -10.07 4.04
C HIS A 75 -9.81 -10.09 5.39
N ALA A 76 -11.00 -9.50 5.44
CA ALA A 76 -11.78 -9.41 6.68
C ALA A 76 -12.20 -10.79 7.23
N PRO A 77 -12.73 -11.75 6.43
CA PRO A 77 -12.99 -13.11 6.90
C PRO A 77 -11.75 -13.83 7.46
N LEU A 78 -10.61 -13.76 6.77
CA LEU A 78 -9.38 -14.44 7.21
C LEU A 78 -8.80 -13.79 8.47
N ALA A 79 -8.83 -12.46 8.57
CA ALA A 79 -8.38 -11.74 9.75
C ALA A 79 -9.21 -12.10 10.99
N ARG A 80 -10.54 -12.26 10.87
CA ARG A 80 -11.39 -12.75 11.97
C ARG A 80 -11.02 -14.17 12.39
N ILE A 81 -10.82 -15.08 11.43
CA ILE A 81 -10.40 -16.46 11.71
C ILE A 81 -9.07 -16.51 12.46
N ALA A 82 -8.12 -15.62 12.12
CA ALA A 82 -6.85 -15.51 12.81
C ALA A 82 -7.04 -14.94 14.23
N ALA A 83 -7.81 -13.87 14.38
CA ALA A 83 -8.10 -13.24 15.67
C ALA A 83 -8.81 -14.18 16.64
N ASP A 84 -9.73 -15.03 16.17
CA ASP A 84 -10.41 -16.05 16.98
C ASP A 84 -9.45 -17.11 17.54
N ARG A 85 -8.25 -17.25 16.96
CA ARG A 85 -7.18 -18.16 17.37
C ARG A 85 -6.05 -17.46 18.13
N GLY A 86 -6.18 -16.16 18.39
CA GLY A 86 -5.13 -15.37 19.03
C GLY A 86 -3.89 -15.17 18.16
N VAL A 87 -3.99 -15.37 16.84
CA VAL A 87 -2.90 -15.19 15.88
C VAL A 87 -2.86 -13.74 15.44
N HIS A 88 -1.72 -13.06 15.61
CA HIS A 88 -1.54 -11.69 15.17
C HIS A 88 -1.61 -11.57 13.64
N VAL A 89 -2.06 -10.42 13.13
CA VAL A 89 -2.37 -10.26 11.70
C VAL A 89 -1.54 -9.14 11.08
N MET A 90 -0.86 -9.44 9.98
CA MET A 90 -0.52 -8.47 8.94
C MET A 90 -1.40 -8.76 7.74
N CYS A 91 -2.01 -7.73 7.14
CA CYS A 91 -2.96 -7.89 6.03
C CYS A 91 -2.64 -6.90 4.92
N GLN A 92 -2.68 -7.36 3.67
CA GLN A 92 -2.54 -6.47 2.51
C GLN A 92 -3.60 -5.38 2.48
N LYS A 93 -3.23 -4.27 1.83
CA LYS A 93 -4.14 -3.16 1.55
C LYS A 93 -5.08 -3.49 0.36
N PRO A 94 -6.26 -2.91 0.33
CA PRO A 94 -6.99 -2.32 1.47
C PRO A 94 -7.41 -3.43 2.45
N MET A 95 -7.60 -3.09 3.73
CA MET A 95 -7.96 -4.11 4.73
C MET A 95 -9.34 -4.73 4.51
N ALA A 96 -10.21 -4.06 3.76
CA ALA A 96 -11.54 -4.54 3.37
C ALA A 96 -12.01 -3.83 2.08
N PRO A 97 -13.00 -4.38 1.35
CA PRO A 97 -13.54 -3.79 0.11
C PRO A 97 -14.22 -2.43 0.32
N THR A 98 -14.85 -2.24 1.48
CA THR A 98 -15.60 -1.02 1.80
C THR A 98 -15.21 -0.46 3.16
N LEU A 99 -15.44 0.85 3.37
CA LEU A 99 -15.21 1.49 4.66
C LEU A 99 -16.05 0.84 5.77
N ALA A 100 -17.33 0.54 5.50
CA ALA A 100 -18.22 -0.09 6.48
C ALA A 100 -17.74 -1.48 6.92
N GLU A 101 -17.20 -2.27 5.99
CA GLU A 101 -16.60 -3.57 6.32
C GLU A 101 -15.30 -3.41 7.11
N ALA A 102 -14.48 -2.42 6.76
CA ALA A 102 -13.25 -2.10 7.49
C ALA A 102 -13.54 -1.67 8.93
N GLU A 103 -14.51 -0.78 9.15
CA GLU A 103 -14.96 -0.37 10.48
C GLU A 103 -15.49 -1.56 11.31
N THR A 104 -16.24 -2.46 10.65
CA THR A 104 -16.74 -3.67 11.28
C THR A 104 -15.58 -4.61 11.64
N LEU A 105 -14.61 -4.80 10.74
CA LEU A 105 -13.43 -5.61 10.99
C LEU A 105 -12.62 -5.07 12.18
N VAL A 106 -12.40 -3.76 12.23
CA VAL A 106 -11.67 -3.09 13.32
C VAL A 106 -12.34 -3.34 14.67
N ARG A 107 -13.69 -3.23 14.74
CA ARG A 107 -14.46 -3.57 15.96
C ARG A 107 -14.38 -5.04 16.31
N ASP A 108 -14.56 -5.93 15.34
CA ASP A 108 -14.59 -7.38 15.55
C ASP A 108 -13.24 -7.93 16.01
N VAL A 109 -12.13 -7.43 15.45
CA VAL A 109 -10.79 -7.82 15.89
C VAL A 109 -10.49 -7.23 17.26
N GLY A 110 -10.84 -5.95 17.47
CA GLY A 110 -10.60 -5.24 18.74
C GLY A 110 -9.14 -5.38 19.18
N ASP A 111 -8.94 -5.59 20.49
CA ASP A 111 -7.62 -5.77 21.09
C ASP A 111 -7.25 -7.24 21.30
N ARG A 112 -8.02 -8.18 20.74
CA ARG A 112 -7.76 -9.64 20.86
C ARG A 112 -6.42 -10.03 20.26
N VAL A 113 -6.03 -9.38 19.17
CA VAL A 113 -4.75 -9.57 18.49
C VAL A 113 -4.23 -8.23 17.99
N ARG A 114 -2.92 -8.16 17.77
CA ARG A 114 -2.32 -7.02 17.10
C ARG A 114 -2.54 -7.15 15.60
N PHE A 115 -3.00 -6.06 14.96
CA PHE A 115 -3.33 -6.03 13.55
C PHE A 115 -2.66 -4.82 12.87
N MET A 116 -1.84 -5.08 11.86
CA MET A 116 -1.20 -4.09 10.99
C MET A 116 -1.64 -4.30 9.54
N VAL A 117 -1.91 -3.21 8.84
CA VAL A 117 -2.11 -3.25 7.38
C VAL A 117 -0.76 -3.06 6.69
N HIS A 118 -0.48 -3.91 5.72
CA HIS A 118 0.73 -3.83 4.92
C HIS A 118 0.61 -2.72 3.86
N GLU A 119 0.62 -1.46 4.33
CA GLU A 119 0.75 -0.29 3.47
C GLU A 119 2.23 0.02 3.31
N ASN A 120 2.80 -0.37 2.16
CA ASN A 120 4.24 -0.41 1.98
C ASN A 120 4.86 0.88 1.44
N PHE A 121 4.08 1.80 0.86
CA PHE A 121 4.68 2.97 0.19
C PHE A 121 5.38 3.91 1.17
N ARG A 122 4.78 4.20 2.33
CA ARG A 122 5.42 5.07 3.34
C ARG A 122 6.78 4.54 3.84
N PHE A 123 7.07 3.24 3.66
CA PHE A 123 8.35 2.62 4.01
C PHE A 123 9.37 2.62 2.85
N ARG A 124 9.02 3.16 1.67
CA ARG A 124 9.98 3.31 0.59
C ARG A 124 11.04 4.36 0.97
N PRO A 125 12.33 4.11 0.71
CA PRO A 125 13.43 4.97 1.19
C PRO A 125 13.28 6.44 0.86
N GLN A 126 12.76 6.78 -0.32
CA GLN A 126 12.53 8.18 -0.71
C GLN A 126 11.49 8.89 0.16
N TYR A 127 10.43 8.20 0.59
CA TYR A 127 9.40 8.80 1.45
C TYR A 127 9.83 8.83 2.91
N VAL A 128 10.59 7.83 3.37
CA VAL A 128 11.23 7.86 4.70
C VAL A 128 12.18 9.05 4.79
N MET A 129 13.06 9.21 3.80
CA MET A 129 14.01 10.35 3.74
C MET A 129 13.28 11.70 3.64
N ALA A 130 12.19 11.78 2.84
CA ALA A 130 11.36 12.98 2.77
C ALA A 130 10.78 13.34 4.16
N ARG A 131 10.29 12.36 4.91
CA ARG A 131 9.80 12.54 6.28
C ARG A 131 10.90 13.05 7.22
N GLU A 132 12.08 12.44 7.17
CA GLU A 132 13.24 12.89 7.95
C GLU A 132 13.62 14.33 7.64
N TRP A 133 13.58 14.75 6.38
CA TRP A 133 13.86 16.12 5.98
C TRP A 133 12.80 17.12 6.48
N LEU A 134 11.54 16.72 6.47
CA LEU A 134 10.45 17.54 7.04
C LEU A 134 10.63 17.68 8.56
N GLU A 135 10.89 16.60 9.27
CA GLU A 135 11.11 16.61 10.72
C GLU A 135 12.37 17.39 11.12
N ALA A 136 13.41 17.37 10.29
CA ALA A 136 14.61 18.21 10.46
C ALA A 136 14.36 19.69 10.13
N GLY A 137 13.15 20.07 9.71
CA GLY A 137 12.79 21.46 9.40
C GLY A 137 13.46 22.01 8.14
N ARG A 138 13.93 21.14 7.21
CA ARG A 138 14.67 21.57 6.01
C ARG A 138 13.83 22.40 5.04
N VAL A 139 12.50 22.23 5.06
CA VAL A 139 11.57 23.05 4.28
C VAL A 139 10.81 24.06 5.13
N GLY A 140 10.96 24.00 6.47
CA GLY A 140 10.16 24.76 7.41
C GLY A 140 8.75 24.19 7.55
N ASP A 141 7.76 25.05 7.80
CA ASP A 141 6.36 24.64 7.92
C ASP A 141 5.76 24.43 6.53
N PRO A 142 5.29 23.21 6.17
CA PRO A 142 4.70 22.93 4.87
C PRO A 142 3.45 23.79 4.61
N THR A 143 3.40 24.43 3.44
CA THR A 143 2.28 25.29 2.99
C THR A 143 1.55 24.70 1.80
N HIS A 144 2.27 23.95 0.95
CA HIS A 144 1.74 23.37 -0.28
C HIS A 144 2.41 22.04 -0.58
N ALA A 145 1.66 21.07 -1.10
CA ALA A 145 2.19 19.81 -1.61
C ALA A 145 1.52 19.45 -2.94
N CYS A 146 2.29 18.88 -3.87
CA CYS A 146 1.79 18.33 -5.11
C CYS A 146 2.39 16.95 -5.32
N MET A 147 1.54 15.94 -5.46
CA MET A 147 1.95 14.57 -5.75
C MET A 147 1.30 14.10 -7.03
N THR A 148 2.09 13.58 -7.96
CA THR A 148 1.57 13.04 -9.21
C THR A 148 2.03 11.60 -9.41
N ALA A 149 1.13 10.77 -9.95
CA ALA A 149 1.40 9.41 -10.37
C ALA A 149 1.04 9.23 -11.84
N ARG A 150 2.00 8.86 -12.67
CA ARG A 150 1.83 8.77 -14.13
C ARG A 150 2.25 7.42 -14.66
N SER A 151 1.43 6.89 -15.58
CA SER A 151 1.71 5.62 -16.26
C SER A 151 0.99 5.56 -17.60
N SER A 152 1.54 4.82 -18.56
CA SER A 152 0.81 4.39 -19.77
C SER A 152 0.27 2.96 -19.62
N GLY A 153 0.29 2.39 -18.42
CA GLY A 153 0.05 0.98 -18.17
C GLY A 153 -1.35 0.47 -18.50
N PHE A 154 -2.35 1.34 -18.58
CA PHE A 154 -3.69 1.00 -19.08
C PHE A 154 -3.90 1.33 -20.56
N LEU A 155 -2.89 1.86 -21.28
CA LEU A 155 -3.00 2.08 -22.71
C LEU A 155 -2.73 0.82 -23.51
N SER A 156 -3.54 0.59 -24.54
CA SER A 156 -3.27 -0.40 -25.59
C SER A 156 -2.35 0.24 -26.63
N LEU A 157 -1.06 -0.03 -26.54
CA LEU A 157 -0.08 0.45 -27.49
C LEU A 157 0.08 -0.57 -28.64
N GLY A 158 -0.19 -0.16 -29.88
CA GLY A 158 -0.07 -1.02 -31.04
C GLY A 158 -1.05 -2.22 -31.07
N GLY A 159 -2.21 -2.11 -30.40
CA GLY A 159 -3.22 -3.18 -30.36
C GLY A 159 -2.93 -4.31 -29.35
N THR A 160 -1.90 -4.15 -28.51
CA THR A 160 -1.58 -5.12 -27.44
C THR A 160 -2.47 -4.92 -26.22
N THR A 161 -2.66 -5.99 -25.43
CA THR A 161 -3.30 -5.86 -24.10
C THR A 161 -2.48 -4.90 -23.23
N PRO A 162 -3.13 -3.95 -22.53
CA PRO A 162 -2.44 -3.03 -21.63
C PRO A 162 -1.56 -3.76 -20.60
N PHE A 163 -0.37 -3.21 -20.33
CA PHE A 163 0.63 -3.85 -19.47
C PHE A 163 0.09 -4.19 -18.06
N LEU A 164 -0.66 -3.30 -17.45
CA LEU A 164 -1.22 -3.55 -16.11
C LEU A 164 -2.28 -4.65 -16.14
N LEU A 165 -3.06 -4.77 -17.22
CA LEU A 165 -4.03 -5.85 -17.40
C LEU A 165 -3.37 -7.20 -17.72
N GLN A 166 -2.18 -7.21 -18.34
CA GLN A 166 -1.41 -8.45 -18.48
C GLN A 166 -0.95 -8.99 -17.12
N ARG A 167 -0.55 -8.11 -16.22
CA ARG A 167 -0.09 -8.49 -14.87
C ARG A 167 -1.24 -8.84 -13.92
N GLN A 168 -2.34 -8.11 -14.03
CA GLN A 168 -3.49 -8.20 -13.12
C GLN A 168 -4.79 -8.07 -13.94
N PRO A 169 -5.23 -9.15 -14.62
CA PRO A 169 -6.41 -9.10 -15.51
C PRO A 169 -7.69 -8.68 -14.83
N TYR A 170 -7.83 -8.95 -13.52
CA TYR A 170 -9.01 -8.61 -12.73
C TYR A 170 -9.27 -7.09 -12.64
N LEU A 171 -8.23 -6.26 -12.81
CA LEU A 171 -8.35 -4.80 -12.76
C LEU A 171 -9.32 -4.24 -13.81
N GLN A 172 -9.49 -4.94 -14.93
CA GLN A 172 -10.43 -4.52 -15.99
C GLN A 172 -11.87 -4.38 -15.50
N ALA A 173 -12.29 -5.26 -14.59
CA ALA A 173 -13.65 -5.31 -14.06
C ALA A 173 -13.87 -4.50 -12.77
N PHE A 174 -12.81 -3.89 -12.22
CA PHE A 174 -12.92 -3.14 -10.97
C PHE A 174 -13.71 -1.85 -11.18
N PRO A 175 -14.83 -1.64 -10.46
CA PRO A 175 -15.66 -0.45 -10.62
C PRO A 175 -15.06 0.81 -10.01
N ARG A 176 -14.18 0.65 -9.01
CA ARG A 176 -13.36 1.68 -8.37
C ARG A 176 -11.91 1.26 -8.55
N LEU A 177 -11.18 1.88 -9.48
CA LEU A 177 -9.93 1.31 -9.96
C LEU A 177 -8.70 2.10 -9.49
N LEU A 178 -8.48 3.30 -10.02
CA LEU A 178 -7.21 3.99 -9.80
C LEU A 178 -7.03 4.47 -8.36
N ILE A 179 -8.05 5.09 -7.78
CA ILE A 179 -7.95 5.59 -6.39
C ILE A 179 -7.84 4.42 -5.43
N PHE A 180 -8.66 3.38 -5.62
CA PHE A 180 -8.73 2.21 -4.73
C PHE A 180 -7.46 1.34 -4.80
N GLU A 181 -6.95 1.07 -5.99
CA GLU A 181 -5.83 0.12 -6.18
C GLU A 181 -4.46 0.79 -6.12
N ALA A 182 -4.34 2.03 -6.58
CA ALA A 182 -3.05 2.69 -6.72
C ALA A 182 -2.93 3.96 -5.85
N LEU A 183 -3.86 4.92 -5.97
CA LEU A 183 -3.70 6.20 -5.27
C LEU A 183 -3.95 6.10 -3.76
N ILE A 184 -4.52 5.02 -3.26
CA ILE A 184 -4.58 4.75 -1.82
C ILE A 184 -3.20 4.82 -1.17
N HIS A 185 -2.16 4.32 -1.84
CA HIS A 185 -0.77 4.42 -1.39
C HIS A 185 -0.28 5.86 -1.31
N HIS A 186 -0.66 6.68 -2.28
CA HIS A 186 -0.26 8.10 -2.33
C HIS A 186 -1.00 8.93 -1.28
N LEU A 187 -2.28 8.62 -1.03
CA LEU A 187 -3.05 9.20 0.08
C LEU A 187 -2.41 8.87 1.43
N ASP A 188 -1.97 7.62 1.60
CA ASP A 188 -1.26 7.17 2.79
C ASP A 188 0.10 7.88 2.97
N VAL A 189 0.88 8.01 1.90
CA VAL A 189 2.16 8.74 1.91
C VAL A 189 1.94 10.21 2.27
N LEU A 190 0.95 10.88 1.69
CA LEU A 190 0.64 12.27 2.01
C LEU A 190 0.24 12.42 3.48
N ARG A 191 -0.60 11.51 4.04
CA ARG A 191 -0.90 11.47 5.48
C ARG A 191 0.35 11.24 6.33
N PHE A 192 1.21 10.34 5.91
CA PHE A 192 2.47 10.06 6.59
C PHE A 192 3.40 11.28 6.65
N LEU A 193 3.48 12.04 5.57
CA LEU A 193 4.38 13.21 5.47
C LEU A 193 3.80 14.47 6.13
N LEU A 194 2.50 14.69 6.01
CA LEU A 194 1.86 15.98 6.31
C LEU A 194 0.84 15.91 7.47
N GLY A 195 0.61 14.71 8.02
CA GLY A 195 -0.40 14.50 9.06
C GLY A 195 -1.82 14.32 8.51
N PRO A 196 -2.86 14.52 9.35
CA PRO A 196 -4.25 14.36 8.95
C PRO A 196 -4.65 15.27 7.80
N LEU A 197 -5.36 14.71 6.80
CA LEU A 197 -5.84 15.40 5.61
C LEU A 197 -7.35 15.22 5.45
N MET A 198 -8.00 16.19 4.84
CA MET A 198 -9.41 16.11 4.42
C MET A 198 -9.54 16.34 2.91
N VAL A 199 -10.53 15.70 2.28
CA VAL A 199 -10.85 15.92 0.86
C VAL A 199 -11.66 17.21 0.72
N VAL A 200 -11.17 18.11 -0.12
CA VAL A 200 -11.88 19.35 -0.49
C VAL A 200 -12.71 19.13 -1.74
N SER A 201 -12.12 18.47 -2.76
CA SER A 201 -12.79 18.10 -4.01
C SER A 201 -12.04 16.98 -4.70
N ALA A 202 -12.75 16.23 -5.54
CA ALA A 202 -12.14 15.21 -6.39
C ALA A 202 -12.88 15.13 -7.73
N GLN A 203 -12.15 14.79 -8.79
CA GLN A 203 -12.69 14.48 -10.10
C GLN A 203 -12.03 13.21 -10.61
N VAL A 204 -12.79 12.35 -11.25
CA VAL A 204 -12.30 11.12 -11.86
C VAL A 204 -12.67 11.07 -13.34
N ALA A 205 -11.86 10.38 -14.12
CA ALA A 205 -12.13 10.16 -15.53
C ALA A 205 -11.80 8.71 -15.92
N LYS A 206 -12.54 8.19 -16.88
CA LYS A 206 -12.27 6.93 -17.55
C LYS A 206 -11.78 7.23 -18.96
N ILE A 207 -10.46 7.19 -19.16
CA ILE A 207 -9.79 7.45 -20.44
C ILE A 207 -9.85 6.19 -21.30
N ASN A 208 -9.42 5.05 -20.76
CA ASN A 208 -9.53 3.75 -21.41
C ASN A 208 -10.95 3.18 -21.26
N GLN A 209 -11.71 3.19 -22.35
CA GLN A 209 -13.12 2.76 -22.37
C GLN A 209 -13.30 1.24 -22.15
N SER A 210 -12.23 0.43 -22.21
CA SER A 210 -12.29 -1.00 -21.92
C SER A 210 -12.30 -1.33 -20.42
N LEU A 211 -12.01 -0.36 -19.55
CA LEU A 211 -12.04 -0.49 -18.10
C LEU A 211 -13.46 -0.23 -17.57
N THR A 212 -13.79 -0.81 -16.42
CA THR A 212 -15.04 -0.51 -15.71
C THR A 212 -14.90 0.77 -14.88
N GLY A 213 -13.83 0.88 -14.10
CA GLY A 213 -13.54 2.02 -13.23
C GLY A 213 -12.72 3.12 -13.91
N GLU A 214 -12.36 4.11 -13.11
CA GLU A 214 -11.54 5.25 -13.48
C GLU A 214 -10.05 4.89 -13.61
N ASP A 215 -9.36 5.52 -14.53
CA ASP A 215 -7.91 5.42 -14.74
C ASP A 215 -7.19 6.78 -14.67
N ALA A 216 -7.94 7.84 -14.37
CA ALA A 216 -7.42 9.16 -14.03
C ALA A 216 -8.24 9.78 -12.88
N ALA A 217 -7.54 10.51 -11.99
CA ALA A 217 -8.14 11.22 -10.87
C ALA A 217 -7.32 12.45 -10.50
N SER A 218 -8.02 13.56 -10.18
CA SER A 218 -7.43 14.78 -9.61
C SER A 218 -8.14 15.08 -8.30
N ILE A 219 -7.37 15.16 -7.21
CA ILE A 219 -7.87 15.27 -5.86
C ILE A 219 -7.23 16.47 -5.18
N LEU A 220 -8.06 17.37 -4.62
CA LEU A 220 -7.63 18.48 -3.78
C LEU A 220 -7.85 18.10 -2.32
N LEU A 221 -6.78 18.13 -1.55
CA LEU A 221 -6.76 17.83 -0.11
C LEU A 221 -6.31 19.05 0.68
N ARG A 222 -6.60 19.05 1.97
CA ARG A 222 -6.15 20.09 2.91
C ARG A 222 -5.82 19.49 4.26
N GLY A 223 -4.70 19.90 4.85
CA GLY A 223 -4.38 19.65 6.25
C GLY A 223 -5.27 20.49 7.18
N GLU A 224 -5.54 20.05 8.38
CA GLU A 224 -6.43 20.70 9.34
C GLU A 224 -6.03 22.17 9.61
N ASN A 225 -4.76 22.45 9.81
CA ASN A 225 -4.17 23.80 9.86
C ASN A 225 -2.92 23.89 8.97
N GLY A 226 -2.91 23.11 7.92
CA GLY A 226 -1.72 22.77 7.17
C GLY A 226 -1.85 23.04 5.68
N PRO A 227 -1.01 22.37 4.89
CA PRO A 227 -0.83 22.63 3.48
C PRO A 227 -2.09 22.32 2.66
N ILE A 228 -2.22 23.04 1.53
CA ILE A 228 -3.05 22.60 0.42
C ILE A 228 -2.28 21.52 -0.33
N CYS A 229 -2.93 20.38 -0.57
CA CYS A 229 -2.30 19.26 -1.27
C CYS A 229 -3.08 18.91 -2.54
N VAL A 230 -2.35 18.66 -3.63
CA VAL A 230 -2.91 18.13 -4.87
C VAL A 230 -2.35 16.73 -5.09
N LEU A 231 -3.23 15.76 -5.27
CA LEU A 231 -2.88 14.42 -5.74
C LEU A 231 -3.51 14.20 -7.11
N ASP A 232 -2.67 13.94 -8.12
CA ASP A 232 -3.12 13.77 -9.49
C ASP A 232 -2.54 12.48 -10.10
N GLY A 233 -3.42 11.52 -10.41
CA GLY A 233 -3.10 10.22 -10.99
C GLY A 233 -3.64 10.09 -12.41
N ASN A 234 -2.82 9.54 -13.34
CA ASN A 234 -3.27 9.15 -14.67
C ASN A 234 -2.45 7.95 -15.15
N PHE A 235 -3.11 6.78 -15.22
CA PHE A 235 -2.46 5.54 -15.66
C PHE A 235 -2.76 5.18 -17.13
N SER A 236 -3.40 6.12 -17.86
CA SER A 236 -3.56 6.12 -19.31
C SER A 236 -2.91 7.35 -19.95
N ALA A 237 -1.71 7.73 -19.47
CA ALA A 237 -0.95 8.89 -19.92
C ALA A 237 0.03 8.52 -21.05
N PRO A 238 -0.18 8.93 -22.32
CA PRO A 238 0.74 8.64 -23.40
C PRO A 238 2.12 9.26 -23.15
N GLY A 239 3.18 8.55 -23.53
CA GLY A 239 4.56 9.01 -23.38
C GLY A 239 5.21 8.68 -22.04
N TYR A 240 4.44 8.25 -21.04
CA TYR A 240 4.98 7.75 -19.77
C TYR A 240 5.31 6.25 -19.84
N PRO A 241 6.19 5.75 -18.95
CA PRO A 241 6.45 4.31 -18.82
C PRO A 241 5.17 3.54 -18.46
N ALA A 242 5.16 2.23 -18.77
CA ALA A 242 4.05 1.37 -18.37
C ALA A 242 3.99 1.11 -16.85
N LEU A 243 5.14 1.11 -16.18
CA LEU A 243 5.19 1.15 -14.71
C LEU A 243 4.97 2.57 -14.21
N PRO A 244 4.17 2.76 -13.13
CA PRO A 244 3.93 4.09 -12.59
C PRO A 244 5.20 4.79 -12.12
N THR A 245 5.26 6.09 -12.37
CA THR A 245 6.29 7.00 -11.87
C THR A 245 5.64 8.06 -10.98
N ASP A 246 6.28 8.32 -9.84
CA ASP A 246 5.82 9.29 -8.87
C ASP A 246 6.65 10.57 -8.96
N ARG A 247 6.00 11.72 -8.74
CA ARG A 247 6.64 13.00 -8.45
C ARG A 247 5.97 13.60 -7.21
N LEU A 248 6.78 14.04 -6.25
CA LEU A 248 6.33 14.70 -5.03
C LEU A 248 7.09 16.01 -4.85
N GLU A 249 6.34 17.11 -4.67
CA GLU A 249 6.88 18.40 -4.29
C GLU A 249 6.19 18.88 -3.02
N ILE A 250 6.98 19.30 -2.03
CA ILE A 250 6.47 19.89 -0.78
C ILE A 250 7.19 21.19 -0.54
N SER A 251 6.45 22.31 -0.58
CA SER A 251 6.95 23.65 -0.31
C SER A 251 6.54 24.08 1.10
N GLY A 252 7.48 24.65 1.81
CA GLY A 252 7.26 25.29 3.11
C GLY A 252 7.78 26.71 3.13
N ASP A 253 7.84 27.33 4.30
CA ASP A 253 8.25 28.72 4.48
C ASP A 253 9.79 28.92 4.40
N LYS A 254 10.58 27.82 4.34
CA LYS A 254 12.06 27.87 4.25
C LYS A 254 12.64 27.20 3.02
N GLY A 255 11.87 26.41 2.29
CA GLY A 255 12.38 25.71 1.13
C GLY A 255 11.34 24.79 0.49
N THR A 256 11.80 24.09 -0.53
CA THR A 256 10.99 23.13 -1.28
C THR A 256 11.74 21.83 -1.46
N LEU A 257 11.14 20.73 -1.02
CA LEU A 257 11.57 19.37 -1.28
C LEU A 257 10.97 18.91 -2.61
N LEU A 258 11.79 18.26 -3.44
CA LEU A 258 11.35 17.66 -4.71
C LEU A 258 11.87 16.24 -4.82
N PHE A 259 10.94 15.29 -4.98
CA PHE A 259 11.24 13.94 -5.50
C PHE A 259 10.71 13.85 -6.93
N GLU A 260 11.59 13.57 -7.87
CA GLU A 260 11.25 13.42 -9.28
C GLU A 260 12.13 12.36 -9.94
N GLY A 261 11.49 11.45 -10.68
CA GLY A 261 12.16 10.30 -11.28
C GLY A 261 12.64 9.33 -10.20
N ASP A 262 13.91 9.36 -9.88
CA ASP A 262 14.56 8.55 -8.86
C ASP A 262 15.32 9.40 -7.83
N ARG A 263 15.15 10.74 -7.85
CA ARG A 263 15.97 11.71 -7.11
C ARG A 263 15.16 12.52 -6.12
N LEU A 264 15.70 12.66 -4.91
CA LEU A 264 15.20 13.57 -3.89
C LEU A 264 16.19 14.71 -3.68
N SER A 265 15.72 15.94 -3.71
CA SER A 265 16.55 17.15 -3.57
C SER A 265 15.77 18.29 -2.88
N LEU A 266 16.51 19.29 -2.43
CA LEU A 266 15.96 20.63 -2.13
C LEU A 266 16.10 21.51 -3.38
N VAL A 267 15.02 22.15 -3.78
CA VAL A 267 15.02 23.05 -4.95
C VAL A 267 15.90 24.27 -4.68
N GLY A 268 16.89 24.50 -5.56
CA GLY A 268 17.85 25.60 -5.39
C GLY A 268 18.88 25.37 -4.28
N GLY A 269 18.92 24.19 -3.66
CA GLY A 269 19.96 23.83 -2.69
C GLY A 269 21.28 23.43 -3.36
N ASP A 270 22.39 23.61 -2.64
CA ASP A 270 23.73 23.25 -3.12
C ASP A 270 24.06 21.76 -2.94
N GLU A 271 23.26 21.01 -2.17
CA GLU A 271 23.49 19.59 -1.94
C GLU A 271 23.12 18.75 -3.17
N PRO A 272 23.93 17.73 -3.53
CA PRO A 272 23.59 16.86 -4.63
C PRO A 272 22.31 16.06 -4.32
N PRO A 273 21.47 15.76 -5.33
CA PRO A 273 20.29 14.91 -5.14
C PRO A 273 20.67 13.52 -4.61
N ILE A 274 19.84 13.00 -3.72
CA ILE A 274 19.92 11.59 -3.30
C ILE A 274 19.17 10.74 -4.33
N THR A 275 19.83 9.72 -4.87
CA THR A 275 19.29 8.84 -5.90
C THR A 275 18.87 7.50 -5.29
N PHE A 276 17.70 6.99 -5.69
CA PHE A 276 17.13 5.72 -5.25
C PHE A 276 16.95 4.79 -6.45
N ASP A 277 17.44 3.58 -6.37
CA ASP A 277 17.11 2.56 -7.37
C ASP A 277 15.61 2.19 -7.24
N PRO A 278 14.80 2.33 -8.30
CA PRO A 278 13.35 2.13 -8.21
C PRO A 278 12.95 0.71 -7.79
N GLN A 279 13.68 -0.32 -8.27
CA GLN A 279 13.37 -1.71 -7.97
C GLN A 279 13.75 -2.06 -6.52
N GLN A 280 14.92 -1.62 -6.07
CA GLN A 280 15.35 -1.81 -4.69
C GLN A 280 14.44 -1.03 -3.73
N SER A 281 14.07 0.21 -4.07
CA SER A 281 13.14 1.02 -3.30
C SER A 281 11.76 0.36 -3.17
N TYR A 282 11.26 -0.26 -4.25
CA TYR A 282 10.00 -0.97 -4.21
C TYR A 282 10.05 -2.17 -3.25
N GLN A 283 11.09 -3.01 -3.34
CA GLN A 283 11.29 -4.13 -2.39
C GLN A 283 11.53 -3.64 -0.95
N ALA A 284 12.27 -2.56 -0.78
CA ALA A 284 12.55 -1.98 0.54
C ALA A 284 11.27 -1.54 1.26
N GLY A 285 10.26 -1.05 0.52
CA GLY A 285 8.94 -0.73 1.07
C GLY A 285 8.27 -1.95 1.70
N PHE A 286 8.28 -3.11 1.02
CA PHE A 286 7.75 -4.37 1.57
C PHE A 286 8.53 -4.83 2.80
N THR A 287 9.85 -4.83 2.69
CA THR A 287 10.73 -5.25 3.79
C THR A 287 10.56 -4.32 5.00
N GLY A 288 10.47 -3.01 4.80
CA GLY A 288 10.28 -2.03 5.86
C GLY A 288 8.97 -2.20 6.63
N ALA A 289 7.86 -2.44 5.91
CA ALA A 289 6.57 -2.73 6.54
C ALA A 289 6.62 -4.01 7.39
N ILE A 290 7.25 -5.07 6.86
CA ILE A 290 7.42 -6.34 7.59
C ILE A 290 8.32 -6.14 8.83
N GLN A 291 9.42 -5.41 8.71
CA GLN A 291 10.30 -5.12 9.83
C GLN A 291 9.60 -4.30 10.92
N ALA A 292 8.78 -3.31 10.55
CA ALA A 292 7.95 -2.56 11.49
C ALA A 292 6.95 -3.45 12.23
N PHE A 293 6.32 -4.40 11.53
CA PHE A 293 5.43 -5.39 12.15
C PHE A 293 6.19 -6.27 13.15
N VAL A 294 7.33 -6.83 12.75
CA VAL A 294 8.18 -7.67 13.62
C VAL A 294 8.66 -6.88 14.84
N HIS A 295 9.11 -5.64 14.64
CA HIS A 295 9.53 -4.74 15.72
C HIS A 295 8.39 -4.51 16.73
N GLY A 296 7.24 -4.08 16.25
CA GLY A 296 6.09 -3.83 17.12
C GLY A 296 5.63 -5.10 17.87
N LEU A 297 5.66 -6.29 17.25
CA LEU A 297 5.33 -7.53 17.97
C LEU A 297 6.34 -7.86 19.08
N ARG A 298 7.62 -7.52 18.91
CA ARG A 298 8.68 -7.79 19.90
C ARG A 298 8.70 -6.78 21.03
N THR A 299 8.45 -5.52 20.74
CA THR A 299 8.57 -4.42 21.71
C THR A 299 7.27 -4.04 22.39
N GLY A 300 6.12 -4.37 21.77
CA GLY A 300 4.81 -3.89 22.18
C GLY A 300 4.48 -2.47 21.65
N GLU A 301 5.39 -1.82 20.93
CA GLU A 301 5.16 -0.49 20.34
C GLU A 301 4.05 -0.51 19.30
N PRO A 302 3.30 0.59 19.10
CA PRO A 302 2.28 0.70 18.05
C PRO A 302 2.87 0.44 16.66
N PHE A 303 2.09 -0.18 15.78
CA PHE A 303 2.46 -0.29 14.38
C PHE A 303 2.24 1.05 13.66
N PRO A 304 3.14 1.46 12.75
CA PRO A 304 2.96 2.70 11.98
C PRO A 304 1.71 2.71 11.09
N THR A 305 1.26 1.53 10.66
CA THR A 305 0.05 1.31 9.85
C THR A 305 -0.87 0.31 10.54
N ASP A 306 -1.16 0.55 11.83
CA ASP A 306 -2.12 -0.29 12.53
C ASP A 306 -3.53 -0.17 11.91
N ARG A 307 -4.45 -1.00 12.36
CA ARG A 307 -5.82 -1.02 11.84
C ARG A 307 -6.55 0.33 11.96
N LEU A 308 -6.23 1.12 12.99
CA LEU A 308 -6.87 2.43 13.21
C LEU A 308 -6.25 3.50 12.32
N ASP A 309 -4.90 3.56 12.21
CA ASP A 309 -4.23 4.46 11.27
C ASP A 309 -4.67 4.20 9.83
N ASN A 310 -4.68 2.93 9.41
CA ASN A 310 -5.06 2.60 8.03
C ASN A 310 -6.56 2.82 7.76
N LEU A 311 -7.43 2.74 8.78
CA LEU A 311 -8.83 3.12 8.65
C LEU A 311 -8.99 4.58 8.23
N GLU A 312 -8.13 5.48 8.70
CA GLU A 312 -8.14 6.89 8.27
C GLU A 312 -7.70 7.06 6.80
N THR A 313 -6.78 6.22 6.30
CA THR A 313 -6.45 6.19 4.86
C THR A 313 -7.66 5.72 4.03
N LEU A 314 -8.37 4.69 4.50
CA LEU A 314 -9.59 4.20 3.84
C LEU A 314 -10.71 5.24 3.84
N LYS A 315 -10.91 5.97 4.96
CA LYS A 315 -11.87 7.09 5.03
C LYS A 315 -11.54 8.17 4.00
N LEU A 316 -10.27 8.55 3.94
CA LEU A 316 -9.82 9.56 2.99
C LEU A 316 -10.06 9.11 1.54
N MET A 317 -9.74 7.86 1.20
CA MET A 317 -10.03 7.26 -0.10
C MET A 317 -11.54 7.27 -0.41
N GLU A 318 -12.37 6.88 0.54
CA GLU A 318 -13.83 6.87 0.38
C GLU A 318 -14.37 8.29 0.12
N PHE A 319 -13.89 9.28 0.86
CA PHE A 319 -14.28 10.67 0.67
C PHE A 319 -13.86 11.22 -0.69
N CYS A 320 -12.78 10.70 -1.30
CA CYS A 320 -12.43 11.05 -2.68
C CYS A 320 -13.52 10.60 -3.66
N TYR A 321 -14.05 9.38 -3.52
CA TYR A 321 -15.14 8.89 -4.36
C TYR A 321 -16.44 9.65 -4.12
N VAL A 322 -16.77 9.93 -2.87
CA VAL A 322 -17.96 10.74 -2.52
C VAL A 322 -17.86 12.14 -3.15
N ALA A 323 -16.71 12.80 -3.04
CA ALA A 323 -16.47 14.11 -3.62
C ALA A 323 -16.51 14.12 -5.16
N ALA A 324 -16.11 13.00 -5.79
CA ALA A 324 -16.19 12.80 -7.23
C ALA A 324 -17.59 12.39 -7.73
N GLY A 325 -18.55 12.17 -6.83
CA GLY A 325 -19.91 11.71 -7.18
C GLY A 325 -19.97 10.27 -7.72
N VAL A 326 -18.98 9.45 -7.36
CA VAL A 326 -18.95 8.02 -7.74
C VAL A 326 -19.68 7.21 -6.67
N PRO A 327 -20.83 6.59 -6.97
CA PRO A 327 -21.56 5.80 -6.00
C PRO A 327 -20.81 4.51 -5.60
N PHE A 328 -21.22 3.95 -4.46
CA PHE A 328 -20.83 2.59 -4.05
C PHE A 328 -21.37 1.53 -5.00
#